data_1b3ec2067b59609ae9311f61d9d31ecb
#
_entry.id   1b3ec2067b59609ae9311f61d9d31ecb
#
_cell.length_a   1.000
_cell.length_b   1.000
_cell.length_c   1.000
_cell.angle_alpha   90.00
_cell.angle_beta   90.00
_cell.angle_gamma   90.00
#
_symmetry.space_group_name_H-M   'P 1'
#
loop_
_entity.id
_entity.type
_entity.pdbx_description
1 polymer ?
#
loop_
_entity_poly.entity_id
_entity_poly.type
_entity_poly.pdbx_seq_one_letter_code
_entity_poly.pdbx_strand_id
1 'polypeptide(L)'
;MNPFAAIGVKVLGGSTAAVLLSVGALGTVAQAATTPTPTPSTVTAHYAIVRAVIEAEADILNLRPEQLLDDLQRGVTVGQIARIEGISKVNFELRLLFNLRPRLQQLVNHHVITRAQMIRVLDRIARGNIPFWNGLPDTSATAD
;
A
#
# COMPACT_ATOMS: atom_id res chain seq x y z
N MET A 1 0.79 24.18 -6.70
CA MET A 1 0.04 23.30 -7.61
C MET A 1 0.11 21.90 -7.09
N ASN A 2 -1.01 21.33 -6.72
CA ASN A 2 -1.10 20.02 -6.09
C ASN A 2 -1.37 18.99 -7.21
N PRO A 3 -0.39 18.16 -7.62
CA PRO A 3 -0.61 17.22 -8.72
C PRO A 3 -1.59 16.10 -8.40
N PHE A 4 -2.02 15.99 -7.14
CA PHE A 4 -3.00 14.99 -6.73
C PHE A 4 -4.47 15.45 -6.78
N ALA A 5 -4.72 16.70 -7.18
CA ALA A 5 -6.10 17.23 -7.26
C ALA A 5 -6.85 16.82 -8.55
N ALA A 6 -6.23 16.05 -9.43
CA ALA A 6 -6.78 15.73 -10.74
C ALA A 6 -7.09 14.24 -10.96
N ILE A 7 -7.11 13.42 -9.91
CA ILE A 7 -7.68 12.08 -10.04
C ILE A 7 -9.11 12.14 -9.50
N GLY A 8 -9.95 12.82 -10.24
CA GLY A 8 -11.37 12.61 -10.17
C GLY A 8 -11.66 11.20 -10.67
N VAL A 9 -11.68 10.23 -9.79
CA VAL A 9 -12.24 8.93 -10.11
C VAL A 9 -13.73 9.13 -10.26
N LYS A 10 -14.12 9.36 -11.48
CA LYS A 10 -15.51 9.31 -11.88
C LYS A 10 -15.87 7.81 -11.93
N VAL A 11 -16.22 7.26 -10.79
CA VAL A 11 -16.84 5.95 -10.73
C VAL A 11 -18.23 6.10 -11.30
N LEU A 12 -18.35 5.90 -12.58
CA LEU A 12 -19.63 5.61 -13.21
C LEU A 12 -19.99 4.19 -12.82
N GLY A 13 -20.68 4.06 -11.71
CA GLY A 13 -21.35 2.85 -11.32
C GLY A 13 -22.45 2.54 -12.30
N GLY A 14 -22.11 1.82 -13.34
CA GLY A 14 -23.09 1.16 -14.18
C GLY A 14 -23.56 -0.10 -13.49
N SER A 15 -24.46 0.00 -12.53
CA SER A 15 -25.24 -1.12 -12.06
C SER A 15 -26.32 -1.42 -13.08
N THR A 16 -26.01 -2.20 -14.07
CA THR A 16 -27.04 -2.91 -14.82
C THR A 16 -27.45 -4.11 -13.97
N ALA A 17 -28.43 -3.91 -13.12
CA ALA A 17 -29.17 -4.98 -12.52
C ALA A 17 -29.96 -5.69 -13.62
N ALA A 18 -29.42 -6.74 -14.15
CA ALA A 18 -30.19 -7.70 -14.93
C ALA A 18 -31.06 -8.48 -13.94
N VAL A 19 -32.27 -8.01 -13.76
CA VAL A 19 -33.31 -8.79 -13.09
C VAL A 19 -33.73 -9.91 -14.02
N LEU A 20 -33.12 -11.04 -13.88
CA LEU A 20 -33.66 -12.28 -14.43
C LEU A 20 -34.67 -12.83 -13.43
N LEU A 21 -35.92 -12.48 -13.65
CA LEU A 21 -37.05 -13.17 -13.07
C LEU A 21 -37.15 -14.57 -13.71
N SER A 22 -36.50 -15.54 -13.12
CA SER A 22 -36.86 -16.93 -13.37
C SER A 22 -37.77 -17.37 -12.23
N VAL A 23 -39.06 -17.41 -12.54
CA VAL A 23 -40.05 -18.12 -11.77
C VAL A 23 -39.84 -19.61 -11.97
N GLY A 24 -39.35 -20.27 -10.94
CA GLY A 24 -39.16 -21.71 -10.96
C GLY A 24 -39.10 -22.24 -9.50
N ALA A 25 -40.24 -22.59 -9.01
CA ALA A 25 -40.61 -23.68 -8.10
C ALA A 25 -39.61 -24.15 -7.02
N LEU A 26 -40.02 -23.91 -5.74
CA LEU A 26 -40.00 -24.89 -4.64
C LEU A 26 -38.66 -25.60 -4.36
N GLY A 27 -37.91 -24.98 -3.52
CA GLY A 27 -36.78 -25.56 -2.82
C GLY A 27 -36.24 -24.57 -1.85
N THR A 28 -36.86 -24.43 -0.68
CA THR A 28 -36.34 -23.62 0.42
C THR A 28 -35.07 -24.24 0.96
N VAL A 29 -33.94 -23.95 0.31
CA VAL A 29 -32.67 -24.01 0.98
C VAL A 29 -32.34 -22.56 1.29
N ALA A 30 -32.54 -22.16 2.54
CA ALA A 30 -32.00 -20.94 3.05
C ALA A 30 -30.47 -21.09 3.06
N GLN A 31 -29.84 -20.87 1.94
CA GLN A 31 -28.42 -20.57 1.91
C GLN A 31 -28.31 -19.21 2.56
N ALA A 32 -27.79 -19.22 3.80
CA ALA A 32 -27.26 -17.99 4.37
C ALA A 32 -26.30 -17.40 3.35
N ALA A 33 -26.74 -16.31 2.70
CA ALA A 33 -25.86 -15.54 1.84
C ALA A 33 -24.74 -15.00 2.74
N THR A 34 -23.65 -15.74 2.83
CA THR A 34 -22.39 -15.20 3.25
C THR A 34 -22.06 -14.17 2.21
N THR A 35 -22.31 -12.89 2.51
CA THR A 35 -21.82 -11.77 1.74
C THR A 35 -20.32 -11.97 1.65
N PRO A 36 -19.74 -12.21 0.45
CA PRO A 36 -18.30 -12.35 0.35
C PRO A 36 -17.69 -11.05 0.86
N THR A 37 -16.85 -11.15 1.90
CA THR A 37 -16.04 -10.03 2.35
C THR A 37 -15.27 -9.54 1.15
N PRO A 38 -15.40 -8.26 0.75
CA PRO A 38 -14.72 -7.78 -0.44
C PRO A 38 -13.22 -7.99 -0.27
N THR A 39 -12.66 -8.86 -1.10
CA THR A 39 -11.21 -9.05 -1.15
C THR A 39 -10.61 -7.78 -1.73
N PRO A 40 -9.71 -7.12 -1.02
CA PRO A 40 -9.09 -5.90 -1.53
C PRO A 40 -8.43 -6.19 -2.87
N SER A 41 -8.65 -5.31 -3.84
CA SER A 41 -7.96 -5.40 -5.13
C SER A 41 -6.45 -5.38 -4.89
N THR A 42 -5.72 -6.29 -5.52
CA THR A 42 -4.26 -6.38 -5.39
C THR A 42 -3.57 -5.04 -5.70
N VAL A 43 -4.08 -4.30 -6.68
CA VAL A 43 -3.56 -2.99 -7.05
C VAL A 43 -3.79 -1.96 -5.94
N THR A 44 -5.01 -1.91 -5.39
CA THR A 44 -5.34 -1.00 -4.29
C THR A 44 -4.52 -1.31 -3.04
N ALA A 45 -4.38 -2.58 -2.71
CA ALA A 45 -3.58 -3.03 -1.57
C ALA A 45 -2.10 -2.64 -1.74
N HIS A 46 -1.53 -2.86 -2.93
CA HIS A 46 -0.15 -2.48 -3.22
C HIS A 46 0.08 -0.99 -3.07
N TYR A 47 -0.79 -0.18 -3.67
CA TYR A 47 -0.70 1.29 -3.58
C TYR A 47 -0.79 1.78 -2.13
N ALA A 48 -1.72 1.23 -1.34
CA ALA A 48 -1.88 1.60 0.05
C ALA A 48 -0.64 1.24 0.90
N ILE A 49 -0.02 0.09 0.64
CA ILE A 49 1.22 -0.32 1.31
C ILE A 49 2.37 0.62 0.94
N VAL A 50 2.57 0.91 -0.35
CA VAL A 50 3.64 1.82 -0.81
C VAL A 50 3.48 3.20 -0.18
N ARG A 51 2.27 3.73 -0.15
CA ARG A 51 1.98 5.02 0.48
C ARG A 51 2.30 5.00 1.97
N ALA A 52 1.88 3.98 2.70
CA ALA A 52 2.18 3.84 4.13
C ALA A 52 3.68 3.76 4.40
N VAL A 53 4.44 3.08 3.54
CA VAL A 53 5.91 3.01 3.62
C VAL A 53 6.53 4.39 3.41
N ILE A 54 6.16 5.10 2.35
CA ILE A 54 6.68 6.45 2.05
C ILE A 54 6.39 7.41 3.20
N GLU A 55 5.18 7.39 3.76
CA GLU A 55 4.82 8.22 4.91
C GLU A 55 5.68 7.88 6.15
N ALA A 56 5.90 6.59 6.43
CA ALA A 56 6.71 6.16 7.56
C ALA A 56 8.20 6.50 7.38
N GLU A 57 8.75 6.34 6.19
CA GLU A 57 10.13 6.71 5.87
C GLU A 57 10.33 8.23 5.94
N ALA A 58 9.40 9.01 5.42
CA ALA A 58 9.43 10.46 5.48
C ALA A 58 9.42 10.97 6.93
N ASP A 59 8.58 10.38 7.80
CA ASP A 59 8.54 10.72 9.22
C ASP A 59 9.91 10.49 9.91
N ILE A 60 10.59 9.39 9.58
CA ILE A 60 11.92 9.07 10.15
C ILE A 60 12.98 10.07 9.70
N LEU A 61 12.85 10.54 8.45
CA LEU A 61 13.78 11.47 7.83
C LEU A 61 13.43 12.94 8.07
N ASN A 62 12.38 13.24 8.85
CA ASN A 62 11.84 14.59 9.07
C ASN A 62 11.48 15.31 7.77
N LEU A 63 11.03 14.57 6.79
CA LEU A 63 10.56 15.07 5.50
C LEU A 63 9.04 14.95 5.39
N ARG A 64 8.45 15.74 4.50
CA ARG A 64 7.08 15.48 4.07
C ARG A 64 7.08 14.35 3.05
N PRO A 65 6.03 13.52 2.98
CA PRO A 65 5.94 12.43 2.00
C PRO A 65 6.18 12.88 0.56
N GLU A 66 5.70 14.06 0.19
CA GLU A 66 5.88 14.63 -1.15
C GLU A 66 7.34 15.00 -1.43
N GLN A 67 8.06 15.49 -0.43
CA GLN A 67 9.48 15.80 -0.55
C GLN A 67 10.32 14.54 -0.75
N LEU A 68 10.03 13.49 0.04
CA LEU A 68 10.70 12.21 -0.14
C LEU A 68 10.44 11.64 -1.53
N LEU A 69 9.20 11.70 -2.00
CA LEU A 69 8.84 11.21 -3.34
C LEU A 69 9.57 11.99 -4.44
N ASP A 70 9.66 13.31 -4.32
CA ASP A 70 10.42 14.17 -5.24
C ASP A 70 11.90 13.81 -5.26
N ASP A 71 12.50 13.59 -4.10
CA ASP A 71 13.92 13.20 -3.99
C ASP A 71 14.16 11.83 -4.64
N LEU A 72 13.29 10.86 -4.40
CA LEU A 72 13.35 9.54 -5.03
C LEU A 72 13.23 9.63 -6.57
N GLN A 73 12.36 10.51 -7.08
CA GLN A 73 12.22 10.74 -8.53
C GLN A 73 13.45 11.41 -9.16
N ARG A 74 14.20 12.18 -8.40
CA ARG A 74 15.49 12.76 -8.81
C ARG A 74 16.65 11.77 -8.69
N GLY A 75 16.41 10.56 -8.25
CA GLY A 75 17.41 9.52 -8.07
C GLY A 75 18.14 9.56 -6.72
N VAL A 76 17.68 10.39 -5.78
CA VAL A 76 18.16 10.34 -4.40
C VAL A 76 17.57 9.12 -3.70
N THR A 77 18.34 8.43 -2.90
CA THR A 77 17.90 7.21 -2.22
C THR A 77 17.61 7.47 -0.74
N VAL A 78 16.71 6.67 -0.16
CA VAL A 78 16.45 6.71 1.29
C VAL A 78 17.75 6.51 2.09
N GLY A 79 18.61 5.61 1.64
CA GLY A 79 19.91 5.36 2.27
C GLY A 79 20.85 6.56 2.25
N GLN A 80 20.82 7.38 1.20
CA GLN A 80 21.62 8.61 1.11
C GLN A 80 21.11 9.66 2.11
N ILE A 81 19.79 9.87 2.16
CA ILE A 81 19.17 10.83 3.08
C ILE A 81 19.42 10.40 4.54
N ALA A 82 19.20 9.12 4.85
CA ALA A 82 19.43 8.57 6.18
C ALA A 82 20.90 8.79 6.64
N ARG A 83 21.85 8.63 5.73
CA ARG A 83 23.27 8.88 6.01
C ARG A 83 23.56 10.35 6.31
N ILE A 84 22.93 11.26 5.58
CA ILE A 84 23.05 12.72 5.83
C ILE A 84 22.48 13.06 7.20
N GLU A 85 21.37 12.44 7.58
CA GLU A 85 20.74 12.59 8.90
C GLU A 85 21.47 11.84 10.03
N GLY A 86 22.56 11.14 9.72
CA GLY A 86 23.32 10.38 10.70
C GLY A 86 22.61 9.12 11.21
N ILE A 87 21.65 8.59 10.46
CA ILE A 87 20.87 7.40 10.81
C ILE A 87 21.49 6.17 10.15
N SER A 88 21.97 5.21 10.95
CA SER A 88 22.47 3.94 10.44
C SER A 88 21.32 3.09 9.87
N LYS A 89 21.66 2.18 8.95
CA LYS A 89 20.68 1.28 8.32
C LYS A 89 19.87 0.49 9.36
N VAL A 90 20.53 -0.05 10.37
CA VAL A 90 19.89 -0.82 11.45
C VAL A 90 18.93 0.04 12.27
N ASN A 91 19.32 1.25 12.62
CA ASN A 91 18.45 2.17 13.36
C ASN A 91 17.26 2.62 12.50
N PHE A 92 17.48 2.84 11.22
CA PHE A 92 16.40 3.16 10.28
C PHE A 92 15.39 2.03 10.18
N GLU A 93 15.87 0.79 10.01
CA GLU A 93 15.04 -0.41 9.96
C GLU A 93 14.16 -0.56 11.20
N LEU A 94 14.74 -0.42 12.39
CA LEU A 94 13.99 -0.51 13.65
C LEU A 94 12.93 0.57 13.77
N ARG A 95 13.27 1.81 13.41
CA ARG A 95 12.32 2.94 13.40
C ARG A 95 11.21 2.71 12.37
N LEU A 96 11.56 2.19 11.20
CA LEU A 96 10.59 1.90 10.14
C LEU A 96 9.60 0.83 10.58
N LEU A 97 10.05 -0.26 11.15
CA LEU A 97 9.19 -1.31 11.69
C LEU A 97 8.24 -0.77 12.76
N PHE A 98 8.76 0.08 13.65
CA PHE A 98 7.97 0.69 14.71
C PHE A 98 6.89 1.64 14.17
N ASN A 99 7.24 2.51 13.22
CA ASN A 99 6.31 3.49 12.64
C ASN A 99 5.33 2.88 11.64
N LEU A 100 5.76 1.87 10.90
CA LEU A 100 4.96 1.25 9.83
C LEU A 100 3.91 0.27 10.38
N ARG A 101 4.24 -0.46 11.45
CA ARG A 101 3.33 -1.47 12.01
C ARG A 101 1.93 -0.93 12.31
N PRO A 102 1.74 0.18 13.05
CA PRO A 102 0.40 0.69 13.34
C PRO A 102 -0.33 1.17 12.07
N ARG A 103 0.39 1.72 11.09
CA ARG A 103 -0.20 2.16 9.80
C ARG A 103 -0.73 0.98 9.02
N LEU A 104 0.05 -0.09 8.90
CA LEU A 104 -0.39 -1.32 8.23
C LEU A 104 -1.54 -2.01 9.00
N GLN A 105 -1.51 -1.96 10.33
CA GLN A 105 -2.60 -2.51 11.15
C GLN A 105 -3.91 -1.77 10.88
N GLN A 106 -3.88 -0.45 10.70
CA GLN A 106 -5.07 0.31 10.31
C GLN A 106 -5.59 -0.11 8.94
N LEU A 107 -4.71 -0.34 7.97
CA LEU A 107 -5.10 -0.82 6.65
C LEU A 107 -5.75 -2.21 6.72
N VAL A 108 -5.27 -3.09 7.61
CA VAL A 108 -5.91 -4.39 7.89
C VAL A 108 -7.28 -4.21 8.52
N ASN A 109 -7.41 -3.33 9.51
CA ASN A 109 -8.67 -3.06 10.19
C ASN A 109 -9.74 -2.48 9.25
N HIS A 110 -9.31 -1.70 8.26
CA HIS A 110 -10.19 -1.15 7.21
C HIS A 110 -10.35 -2.08 6.00
N HIS A 111 -9.86 -3.31 6.06
CA HIS A 111 -9.93 -4.30 4.97
C HIS A 111 -9.28 -3.83 3.64
N VAL A 112 -8.35 -2.89 3.70
CA VAL A 112 -7.59 -2.42 2.53
C VAL A 112 -6.50 -3.41 2.15
N ILE A 113 -5.88 -4.04 3.16
CA ILE A 113 -4.90 -5.11 3.00
C ILE A 113 -5.27 -6.30 3.90
N THR A 114 -4.71 -7.44 3.60
CA THR A 114 -4.83 -8.63 4.45
C THR A 114 -3.74 -8.64 5.53
N ARG A 115 -4.01 -9.35 6.62
CA ARG A 115 -2.99 -9.58 7.67
C ARG A 115 -1.76 -10.28 7.12
N ALA A 116 -1.93 -11.21 6.19
CA ALA A 116 -0.82 -11.90 5.53
C ALA A 116 0.06 -10.94 4.71
N GLN A 117 -0.55 -9.95 4.04
CA GLN A 117 0.20 -8.90 3.33
C GLN A 117 1.01 -8.04 4.29
N MET A 118 0.40 -7.61 5.40
CA MET A 118 1.10 -6.87 6.47
C MET A 118 2.32 -7.63 6.98
N ILE A 119 2.14 -8.91 7.34
CA ILE A 119 3.23 -9.75 7.87
C ILE A 119 4.36 -9.86 6.86
N ARG A 120 4.06 -10.09 5.57
CA ARG A 120 5.08 -10.19 4.51
C ARG A 120 5.88 -8.91 4.35
N VAL A 121 5.23 -7.75 4.44
CA VAL A 121 5.92 -6.45 4.35
C VAL A 121 6.87 -6.26 5.54
N LEU A 122 6.38 -6.48 6.76
CA LEU A 122 7.18 -6.33 7.98
C LEU A 122 8.36 -7.33 8.02
N ASP A 123 8.12 -8.58 7.63
CA ASP A 123 9.16 -9.62 7.58
C ASP A 123 10.25 -9.29 6.56
N ARG A 124 9.88 -8.76 5.39
CA ARG A 124 10.84 -8.31 4.38
C ARG A 124 11.75 -7.19 4.91
N ILE A 125 11.17 -6.21 5.60
CA ILE A 125 11.92 -5.11 6.22
C ILE A 125 12.83 -5.66 7.33
N ALA A 126 12.32 -6.53 8.19
CA ALA A 126 13.09 -7.15 9.28
C ALA A 126 14.27 -8.00 8.80
N ARG A 127 14.28 -8.40 7.53
CA ARG A 127 15.43 -9.04 6.88
C ARG A 127 16.40 -8.06 6.21
N GLY A 128 16.26 -6.78 6.47
CA GLY A 128 17.13 -5.72 5.94
C GLY A 128 16.76 -5.23 4.54
N ASN A 129 15.63 -5.67 3.99
CA ASN A 129 15.13 -5.19 2.69
C ASN A 129 14.24 -3.95 2.91
N ILE A 130 14.88 -2.83 3.19
CA ILE A 130 14.18 -1.55 3.37
C ILE A 130 13.73 -1.04 1.99
N PRO A 131 12.44 -0.74 1.80
CA PRO A 131 11.95 -0.17 0.56
C PRO A 131 12.71 1.13 0.22
N PHE A 132 12.93 1.38 -1.04
CA PHE A 132 13.59 2.58 -1.58
C PHE A 132 14.98 2.91 -0.99
N TRP A 133 15.57 2.00 -0.20
CA TRP A 133 16.90 2.20 0.39
C TRP A 133 17.96 2.49 -0.68
N ASN A 134 17.85 1.82 -1.83
CA ASN A 134 18.71 2.01 -3.00
C ASN A 134 18.06 2.85 -4.11
N GLY A 135 16.93 3.50 -3.83
CA GLY A 135 16.16 4.28 -4.78
C GLY A 135 14.90 3.55 -5.30
N LEU A 136 14.26 4.17 -6.29
CA LEU A 136 13.14 3.55 -6.97
C LEU A 136 13.62 2.33 -7.76
N PRO A 137 12.82 1.25 -7.82
CA PRO A 137 13.15 0.13 -8.68
C PRO A 137 13.19 0.62 -10.13
N ASP A 138 14.26 0.25 -10.84
CA ASP A 138 14.40 0.56 -12.25
C ASP A 138 13.24 -0.07 -13.03
N THR A 139 12.38 0.76 -13.57
CA THR A 139 11.28 0.33 -14.45
C THR A 139 11.77 -0.22 -15.79
N SER A 140 13.07 -0.13 -16.04
CA SER A 140 13.71 -0.63 -17.26
C SER A 140 13.96 -2.15 -17.27
N ALA A 141 13.76 -2.85 -16.14
CA ALA A 141 14.05 -4.28 -16.04
C ALA A 141 12.87 -5.21 -16.43
N THR A 142 11.80 -4.66 -17.01
CA THR A 142 10.63 -5.45 -17.42
C THR A 142 10.44 -5.50 -18.94
N ALA A 143 11.53 -5.38 -19.68
CA ALA A 143 11.52 -5.54 -21.14
C ALA A 143 12.45 -6.71 -21.53
N ASP A 144 12.01 -7.93 -21.17
CA ASP A 144 12.43 -9.19 -21.81
C ASP A 144 11.32 -10.22 -21.67
#